data_5e39a7e7aee30f338bf09772b6ce2d7c
#
_entry.id   5e39a7e7aee30f338bf09772b6ce2d7c
#
_cell.length_a   1.000
_cell.length_b   1.000
_cell.length_c   1.000
_cell.angle_alpha   90.00
_cell.angle_beta   90.00
_cell.angle_gamma   90.00
#
_symmetry.space_group_name_H-M   'P 1'
#
loop_
_entity.id
_entity.type
_entity.pdbx_description
1 polymer ?
#
loop_
_entity_poly.entity_id
_entity_poly.type
_entity_poly.pdbx_seq_one_letter_code
_entity_poly.pdbx_strand_id
1 'polypeptide(L)'
;YDHYSSKETIYKQNAFAYESNSSLDVDFPNINGLPQFSNQLRIATRNFGDITPGDIFQYINNEGYSALDKALFEMSPEEVVEEVKNSGLRGRGGAAFPTGVKWSFLAPNQASTKYVLCNCEEGDPGAYNDKGRLETDPHTLVAGLILNGYATNSNKSYVFIRQGHDIPINAIERAIQEAYDNGILGENILGSNFSFDMEVSLTGDSYVA
;
A
#
# COMPACT_ATOMS: atom_id res chain seq x y z
N TYR A 1 -16.60 -12.32 8.55
CA TYR A 1 -16.79 -12.44 7.10
C TYR A 1 -18.21 -12.01 6.66
N ASP A 2 -19.23 -12.30 7.44
CA ASP A 2 -20.62 -11.95 7.08
C ASP A 2 -20.99 -10.47 7.23
N HIS A 3 -20.11 -9.65 7.79
CA HIS A 3 -20.34 -8.20 7.95
C HIS A 3 -19.95 -7.37 6.73
N TYR A 4 -19.26 -7.96 5.76
CA TYR A 4 -18.70 -7.23 4.61
C TYR A 4 -19.46 -7.45 3.29
N SER A 5 -20.60 -8.14 3.33
CA SER A 5 -21.33 -8.55 2.10
C SER A 5 -22.26 -7.51 1.49
N SER A 6 -22.41 -6.30 2.08
CA SER A 6 -23.26 -5.26 1.51
C SER A 6 -22.45 -4.12 0.92
N LYS A 7 -21.95 -4.32 -0.31
CA LYS A 7 -21.23 -3.30 -1.10
C LYS A 7 -22.02 -1.98 -1.29
N GLU A 8 -23.32 -1.97 -1.10
CA GLU A 8 -24.15 -0.78 -1.36
C GLU A 8 -24.28 0.20 -0.17
N THR A 9 -24.08 -0.26 1.05
CA THR A 9 -24.47 0.55 2.23
C THR A 9 -23.36 1.50 2.67
N ILE A 10 -22.09 1.14 2.48
CA ILE A 10 -20.93 1.93 2.93
C ILE A 10 -20.62 3.05 1.91
N TYR A 11 -20.80 2.79 0.62
CA TYR A 11 -20.60 3.79 -0.42
C TYR A 11 -21.54 5.00 -0.29
N LYS A 12 -22.77 4.79 0.16
CA LYS A 12 -23.77 5.88 0.31
C LYS A 12 -23.65 6.68 1.59
N GLN A 13 -23.03 6.14 2.64
CA GLN A 13 -22.95 6.84 3.93
C GLN A 13 -21.70 7.70 4.11
N ASN A 14 -20.58 7.36 3.50
CA ASN A 14 -19.32 8.06 3.74
C ASN A 14 -18.81 8.93 2.57
N ALA A 15 -19.35 8.76 1.37
CA ALA A 15 -18.93 9.56 0.22
C ALA A 15 -19.39 11.04 0.30
N PHE A 16 -20.34 11.40 1.18
CA PHE A 16 -20.94 12.72 1.24
C PHE A 16 -21.17 13.25 2.66
N ALA A 17 -20.38 12.88 3.64
CA ALA A 17 -20.42 13.53 4.95
C ALA A 17 -19.65 14.88 4.97
N TYR A 18 -19.31 15.43 3.84
CA TYR A 18 -18.90 16.83 3.72
C TYR A 18 -20.16 17.64 3.41
N GLU A 19 -20.90 18.02 4.47
CA GLU A 19 -21.85 19.13 4.36
C GLU A 19 -21.04 20.39 4.06
N SER A 20 -20.85 20.69 2.79
CA SER A 20 -20.33 21.99 2.39
C SER A 20 -21.40 23.02 2.65
N ASN A 21 -21.28 23.78 3.72
CA ASN A 21 -22.00 25.03 3.93
C ASN A 21 -21.50 26.14 2.96
N SER A 22 -20.93 25.79 1.83
CA SER A 22 -20.55 26.73 0.79
C SER A 22 -21.57 26.70 -0.34
N SER A 23 -22.16 27.84 -0.61
CA SER A 23 -23.05 28.12 -1.74
C SER A 23 -22.33 28.09 -3.12
N LEU A 24 -21.22 27.41 -3.22
CA LEU A 24 -20.53 27.14 -4.47
C LEU A 24 -20.98 25.76 -4.94
N ASP A 25 -21.99 25.77 -5.78
CA ASP A 25 -22.42 24.60 -6.57
C ASP A 25 -21.37 24.34 -7.67
N VAL A 26 -20.20 23.89 -7.24
CA VAL A 26 -19.12 23.52 -8.16
C VAL A 26 -19.15 22.02 -8.33
N ASP A 27 -19.71 21.59 -9.43
CA ASP A 27 -19.64 20.19 -9.88
C ASP A 27 -18.19 19.86 -10.23
N PHE A 28 -17.45 19.29 -9.29
CA PHE A 28 -16.09 18.80 -9.56
C PHE A 28 -16.20 17.52 -10.39
N PRO A 29 -15.69 17.51 -11.63
CA PRO A 29 -15.73 16.31 -12.44
C PRO A 29 -14.98 15.18 -11.76
N ASN A 30 -15.55 13.97 -11.76
CA ASN A 30 -14.84 12.78 -11.36
C ASN A 30 -13.52 12.69 -12.13
N ILE A 31 -12.44 12.31 -11.45
CA ILE A 31 -11.09 12.19 -12.04
C ILE A 31 -11.10 11.36 -13.34
N ASN A 32 -11.94 10.34 -13.41
CA ASN A 32 -12.10 9.49 -14.61
C ASN A 32 -12.75 10.23 -15.78
N GLY A 33 -13.48 11.31 -15.53
CA GLY A 33 -14.10 12.16 -16.54
C GLY A 33 -13.19 13.26 -17.10
N LEU A 34 -12.00 13.42 -16.51
CA LEU A 34 -11.06 14.44 -17.00
C LEU A 34 -10.36 13.95 -18.28
N PRO A 35 -10.28 14.77 -19.35
CA PRO A 35 -9.73 14.36 -20.64
C PRO A 35 -8.32 13.79 -20.57
N GLN A 36 -7.48 14.28 -19.66
CA GLN A 36 -6.10 13.80 -19.46
C GLN A 36 -6.04 12.38 -18.90
N PHE A 37 -7.09 11.89 -18.26
CA PHE A 37 -7.15 10.54 -17.67
C PHE A 37 -7.98 9.55 -18.49
N SER A 38 -8.81 10.01 -19.43
CA SER A 38 -9.73 9.18 -20.19
C SER A 38 -9.07 8.04 -20.98
N ASN A 39 -7.79 8.20 -21.36
CA ASN A 39 -7.02 7.21 -22.10
C ASN A 39 -5.97 6.49 -21.25
N GLN A 40 -6.00 6.65 -19.91
CA GLN A 40 -5.06 6.01 -19.01
C GLN A 40 -5.64 4.73 -18.41
N LEU A 41 -4.90 3.63 -18.50
CA LEU A 41 -5.14 2.44 -17.69
C LEU A 41 -4.43 2.61 -16.35
N ARG A 42 -5.18 2.99 -15.32
CA ARG A 42 -4.65 3.19 -13.98
C ARG A 42 -4.58 1.87 -13.24
N ILE A 43 -3.36 1.33 -13.02
CA ILE A 43 -3.11 0.12 -12.24
C ILE A 43 -2.62 0.52 -10.84
N ALA A 44 -1.48 1.20 -10.79
CA ALA A 44 -0.85 1.60 -9.54
C ALA A 44 -1.62 2.70 -8.78
N THR A 45 -2.47 3.44 -9.45
CA THR A 45 -3.29 4.53 -8.91
C THR A 45 -4.79 4.24 -9.04
N ARG A 46 -5.16 2.96 -9.10
CA ARG A 46 -6.55 2.53 -9.33
C ARG A 46 -7.53 3.09 -8.30
N ASN A 47 -7.09 3.19 -7.05
CA ASN A 47 -7.93 3.62 -5.93
C ASN A 47 -7.96 5.15 -5.74
N PHE A 48 -7.15 5.92 -6.50
CA PHE A 48 -7.06 7.37 -6.33
C PHE A 48 -8.38 8.04 -6.71
N GLY A 49 -9.02 8.67 -5.73
CA GLY A 49 -10.31 9.32 -5.86
C GLY A 49 -11.52 8.40 -5.70
N ASP A 50 -11.32 7.09 -5.58
CA ASP A 50 -12.39 6.11 -5.42
C ASP A 50 -12.57 5.66 -3.96
N ILE A 51 -11.53 5.80 -3.14
CA ILE A 51 -11.56 5.52 -1.69
C ILE A 51 -11.10 6.75 -0.90
N THR A 52 -11.58 6.85 0.35
CA THR A 52 -11.06 7.84 1.30
C THR A 52 -9.67 7.41 1.78
N PRO A 53 -8.64 8.27 1.66
CA PRO A 53 -7.30 7.96 2.10
C PRO A 53 -7.26 7.53 3.58
N GLY A 54 -6.59 6.41 3.86
CA GLY A 54 -6.43 5.89 5.22
C GLY A 54 -7.71 5.28 5.81
N ASP A 55 -8.74 4.99 5.03
CA ASP A 55 -9.91 4.22 5.47
C ASP A 55 -9.71 2.74 5.09
N ILE A 56 -9.30 1.94 6.06
CA ILE A 56 -9.03 0.52 5.87
C ILE A 56 -10.25 -0.26 5.39
N PHE A 57 -11.47 0.12 5.83
CA PHE A 57 -12.69 -0.58 5.46
C PHE A 57 -13.06 -0.32 4.00
N GLN A 58 -12.89 0.91 3.51
CA GLN A 58 -13.06 1.19 2.09
C GLN A 58 -12.02 0.47 1.24
N TYR A 59 -10.77 0.39 1.70
CA TYR A 59 -9.72 -0.36 1.03
C TYR A 59 -10.05 -1.85 0.94
N ILE A 60 -10.50 -2.48 2.05
CA ILE A 60 -10.92 -3.89 2.08
C ILE A 60 -12.12 -4.11 1.15
N ASN A 61 -13.13 -3.24 1.18
CA ASN A 61 -14.30 -3.34 0.31
C ASN A 61 -13.97 -3.21 -1.18
N ASN A 62 -12.85 -2.57 -1.50
CA ASN A 62 -12.32 -2.46 -2.87
C ASN A 62 -11.26 -3.53 -3.18
N GLU A 63 -11.46 -4.74 -2.63
CA GLU A 63 -10.58 -5.91 -2.80
C GLU A 63 -9.18 -5.75 -2.20
N GLY A 64 -8.97 -4.75 -1.36
CA GLY A 64 -7.73 -4.58 -0.63
C GLY A 64 -7.47 -5.77 0.32
N TYR A 65 -6.21 -6.14 0.47
CA TYR A 65 -5.74 -7.30 1.25
C TYR A 65 -6.21 -8.69 0.75
N SER A 66 -7.04 -8.79 -0.30
CA SER A 66 -7.46 -10.10 -0.84
C SER A 66 -6.28 -10.95 -1.34
N ALA A 67 -5.28 -10.29 -1.93
CA ALA A 67 -4.05 -10.97 -2.34
C ALA A 67 -3.22 -11.47 -1.14
N LEU A 68 -3.27 -10.77 0.00
CA LEU A 68 -2.62 -11.20 1.23
C LEU A 68 -3.32 -12.42 1.82
N ASP A 69 -4.65 -12.42 1.88
CA ASP A 69 -5.45 -13.56 2.31
C ASP A 69 -5.12 -14.80 1.47
N LYS A 70 -5.17 -14.68 0.15
CA LYS A 70 -4.78 -15.75 -0.76
C LYS A 70 -3.35 -16.24 -0.52
N ALA A 71 -2.40 -15.34 -0.35
CA ALA A 71 -1.00 -15.70 -0.14
C ALA A 71 -0.81 -16.50 1.17
N LEU A 72 -1.45 -16.06 2.25
CA LEU A 72 -1.29 -16.68 3.57
C LEU A 72 -1.94 -18.06 3.69
N PHE A 73 -3.04 -18.30 2.98
CA PHE A 73 -3.85 -19.53 3.17
C PHE A 73 -3.82 -20.49 1.98
N GLU A 74 -3.44 -20.03 0.79
CA GLU A 74 -3.48 -20.86 -0.43
C GLU A 74 -2.12 -21.02 -1.10
N MET A 75 -1.09 -20.27 -0.69
CA MET A 75 0.21 -20.26 -1.39
C MET A 75 1.37 -20.41 -0.40
N SER A 76 2.43 -21.07 -0.82
CA SER A 76 3.72 -21.02 -0.14
C SER A 76 4.48 -19.71 -0.46
N PRO A 77 5.43 -19.29 0.39
CA PRO A 77 6.30 -18.15 0.10
C PRO A 77 6.98 -18.22 -1.27
N GLU A 78 7.43 -19.41 -1.67
CA GLU A 78 8.08 -19.65 -2.95
C GLU A 78 7.13 -19.45 -4.14
N GLU A 79 5.87 -19.88 -4.00
CA GLU A 79 4.84 -19.69 -5.01
C GLU A 79 4.51 -18.20 -5.17
N VAL A 80 4.48 -17.42 -4.09
CA VAL A 80 4.30 -15.96 -4.16
C VAL A 80 5.48 -15.29 -4.89
N VAL A 81 6.71 -15.69 -4.62
CA VAL A 81 7.88 -15.19 -5.37
C VAL A 81 7.75 -15.50 -6.86
N GLU A 82 7.31 -16.71 -7.20
CA GLU A 82 7.18 -17.12 -8.60
C GLU A 82 6.03 -16.39 -9.30
N GLU A 83 4.91 -16.18 -8.62
CA GLU A 83 3.80 -15.37 -9.13
C GLU A 83 4.25 -13.94 -9.46
N VAL A 84 5.03 -13.31 -8.56
CA VAL A 84 5.57 -11.96 -8.77
C VAL A 84 6.59 -11.93 -9.91
N LYS A 85 7.39 -13.00 -10.11
CA LYS A 85 8.27 -13.10 -11.30
C LYS A 85 7.46 -13.18 -12.59
N ASN A 86 6.45 -14.07 -12.61
CA ASN A 86 5.62 -14.33 -13.78
C ASN A 86 4.78 -13.11 -14.18
N SER A 87 4.38 -12.26 -13.21
CA SER A 87 3.68 -11.01 -13.46
C SER A 87 4.50 -9.99 -14.25
N GLY A 88 5.83 -10.15 -14.30
CA GLY A 88 6.72 -9.18 -14.93
C GLY A 88 6.83 -7.83 -14.22
N LEU A 89 6.35 -7.73 -12.97
CA LEU A 89 6.43 -6.51 -12.15
C LEU A 89 7.87 -6.04 -12.02
N ARG A 90 8.06 -4.73 -12.22
CA ARG A 90 9.38 -4.08 -12.14
C ARG A 90 9.37 -2.93 -11.15
N GLY A 91 10.53 -2.65 -10.57
CA GLY A 91 10.75 -1.46 -9.75
C GLY A 91 10.48 -0.16 -10.52
N ARG A 92 10.06 0.87 -9.78
CA ARG A 92 9.72 2.19 -10.33
C ARG A 92 10.71 3.30 -9.91
N GLY A 93 11.82 2.93 -9.29
CA GLY A 93 12.88 3.86 -8.88
C GLY A 93 13.91 4.20 -9.98
N GLY A 94 13.59 3.91 -11.26
CA GLY A 94 14.43 4.24 -12.41
C GLY A 94 15.14 3.04 -13.06
N ALA A 95 15.66 2.08 -12.28
CA ALA A 95 16.38 0.91 -12.80
C ALA A 95 15.47 -0.16 -13.44
N ALA A 96 14.18 -0.13 -13.19
CA ALA A 96 13.19 -1.10 -13.67
C ALA A 96 13.60 -2.56 -13.38
N PHE A 97 14.25 -2.82 -12.25
CA PHE A 97 14.72 -4.15 -11.90
C PHE A 97 13.50 -5.09 -11.64
N PRO A 98 13.52 -6.35 -12.12
CA PRO A 98 12.41 -7.28 -11.92
C PRO A 98 12.18 -7.59 -10.43
N THR A 99 10.99 -7.28 -9.92
CA THR A 99 10.68 -7.35 -8.49
C THR A 99 10.79 -8.76 -7.94
N GLY A 100 10.19 -9.75 -8.61
CA GLY A 100 10.25 -11.15 -8.16
C GLY A 100 11.66 -11.73 -8.19
N VAL A 101 12.52 -11.29 -9.13
CA VAL A 101 13.93 -11.67 -9.13
C VAL A 101 14.65 -11.09 -7.91
N LYS A 102 14.37 -9.82 -7.56
CA LYS A 102 14.92 -9.20 -6.35
C LYS A 102 14.50 -9.96 -5.08
N TRP A 103 13.23 -10.36 -4.98
CA TRP A 103 12.74 -11.12 -3.85
C TRP A 103 13.40 -12.50 -3.75
N SER A 104 13.65 -13.18 -4.89
CA SER A 104 14.31 -14.48 -4.91
C SER A 104 15.76 -14.47 -4.43
N PHE A 105 16.41 -13.32 -4.31
CA PHE A 105 17.75 -13.22 -3.69
C PHE A 105 17.67 -13.25 -2.17
N LEU A 106 16.61 -12.71 -1.57
CA LEU A 106 16.43 -12.68 -0.13
C LEU A 106 15.76 -13.95 0.41
N ALA A 107 14.81 -14.51 -0.34
CA ALA A 107 13.99 -15.65 0.09
C ALA A 107 14.80 -16.83 0.65
N PRO A 108 15.87 -17.33 0.01
CA PRO A 108 16.62 -18.48 0.49
C PRO A 108 17.55 -18.21 1.68
N ASN A 109 17.71 -16.94 2.07
CA ASN A 109 18.57 -16.59 3.20
C ASN A 109 17.98 -17.11 4.52
N GLN A 110 18.82 -17.78 5.33
CA GLN A 110 18.41 -18.43 6.59
C GLN A 110 18.73 -17.57 7.84
N ALA A 111 18.89 -16.25 7.68
CA ALA A 111 19.07 -15.37 8.83
C ALA A 111 17.86 -15.43 9.76
N SER A 112 18.07 -15.38 11.07
CA SER A 112 17.01 -15.37 12.09
C SER A 112 16.12 -14.13 12.01
N THR A 113 16.65 -13.03 11.50
CA THR A 113 15.91 -11.79 11.27
C THR A 113 16.23 -11.27 9.87
N LYS A 114 15.16 -11.03 9.10
CA LYS A 114 15.26 -10.42 7.77
C LYS A 114 14.36 -9.21 7.72
N TYR A 115 14.80 -8.21 6.97
CA TYR A 115 14.13 -6.93 6.87
C TYR A 115 13.69 -6.63 5.43
N VAL A 116 12.53 -6.01 5.31
CA VAL A 116 12.07 -5.38 4.07
C VAL A 116 12.23 -3.87 4.21
N LEU A 117 12.92 -3.24 3.28
CA LEU A 117 13.12 -1.80 3.27
C LEU A 117 12.32 -1.18 2.12
N CYS A 118 11.38 -0.31 2.46
CA CYS A 118 10.63 0.46 1.49
C CYS A 118 11.19 1.87 1.38
N ASN A 119 11.71 2.21 0.22
CA ASN A 119 12.16 3.57 -0.05
C ASN A 119 10.97 4.42 -0.50
N CYS A 120 10.53 5.31 0.38
CA CYS A 120 9.58 6.40 0.12
C CYS A 120 10.23 7.77 0.35
N GLU A 121 11.57 7.83 0.31
CA GLU A 121 12.29 9.09 0.27
C GLU A 121 12.18 9.66 -1.14
N GLU A 122 11.47 10.75 -1.30
CA GLU A 122 11.19 11.40 -2.59
C GLU A 122 11.80 12.80 -2.60
N GLY A 123 13.14 12.84 -2.60
CA GLY A 123 13.92 14.06 -2.59
C GLY A 123 14.03 14.77 -3.93
N ASP A 124 13.69 14.10 -5.04
CA ASP A 124 13.75 14.67 -6.39
C ASP A 124 12.84 15.89 -6.52
N PRO A 125 13.35 17.08 -6.91
CA PRO A 125 12.52 18.25 -7.13
C PRO A 125 11.40 17.98 -8.14
N GLY A 126 10.16 18.25 -7.75
CA GLY A 126 8.99 18.05 -8.60
C GLY A 126 8.50 16.59 -8.71
N ALA A 127 9.15 15.64 -8.08
CA ALA A 127 8.63 14.28 -7.97
C ALA A 127 7.43 14.24 -7.00
N TYR A 128 6.41 13.43 -7.36
CA TYR A 128 5.19 13.26 -6.59
C TYR A 128 4.59 11.86 -6.80
N ASN A 129 5.44 10.84 -6.82
CA ASN A 129 5.01 9.45 -7.00
C ASN A 129 4.73 8.79 -5.65
N ASP A 130 5.71 8.83 -4.74
CA ASP A 130 5.63 8.17 -3.45
C ASP A 130 4.70 8.95 -2.51
N LYS A 131 4.88 10.27 -2.42
CA LYS A 131 3.97 11.16 -1.66
C LYS A 131 2.52 10.98 -2.08
N GLY A 132 2.25 11.10 -3.39
CA GLY A 132 0.89 10.95 -3.90
C GLY A 132 0.26 9.61 -3.57
N ARG A 133 1.04 8.52 -3.58
CA ARG A 133 0.57 7.20 -3.19
C ARG A 133 0.27 7.11 -1.69
N LEU A 134 1.18 7.57 -0.86
CA LEU A 134 0.99 7.55 0.59
C LEU A 134 -0.20 8.42 1.02
N GLU A 135 -0.37 9.59 0.39
CA GLU A 135 -1.47 10.50 0.69
C GLU A 135 -2.85 9.97 0.25
N THR A 136 -2.90 9.10 -0.75
CA THR A 136 -4.17 8.68 -1.36
C THR A 136 -4.52 7.22 -1.13
N ASP A 137 -3.53 6.31 -1.07
CA ASP A 137 -3.74 4.87 -0.92
C ASP A 137 -2.59 4.21 -0.14
N PRO A 138 -2.39 4.58 1.14
CA PRO A 138 -1.30 4.04 1.95
C PRO A 138 -1.44 2.53 2.22
N HIS A 139 -2.66 2.00 2.28
CA HIS A 139 -2.90 0.58 2.52
C HIS A 139 -2.38 -0.33 1.39
N THR A 140 -2.35 0.14 0.14
CA THR A 140 -1.70 -0.60 -0.96
C THR A 140 -0.21 -0.80 -0.68
N LEU A 141 0.48 0.19 -0.09
CA LEU A 141 1.88 0.04 0.32
C LEU A 141 2.01 -0.98 1.45
N VAL A 142 1.19 -0.87 2.49
CA VAL A 142 1.17 -1.79 3.63
C VAL A 142 0.97 -3.23 3.15
N ALA A 143 -0.04 -3.48 2.31
CA ALA A 143 -0.30 -4.80 1.74
C ALA A 143 0.90 -5.35 0.95
N GLY A 144 1.51 -4.52 0.12
CA GLY A 144 2.69 -4.91 -0.68
C GLY A 144 3.91 -5.28 0.17
N LEU A 145 4.12 -4.58 1.28
CA LEU A 145 5.22 -4.87 2.21
C LEU A 145 4.98 -6.16 3.00
N ILE A 146 3.75 -6.43 3.43
CA ILE A 146 3.40 -7.68 4.11
C ILE A 146 3.59 -8.86 3.15
N LEU A 147 3.11 -8.74 1.90
CA LEU A 147 3.32 -9.77 0.86
C LEU A 147 4.80 -10.03 0.59
N ASN A 148 5.63 -8.97 0.53
CA ASN A 148 7.07 -9.13 0.41
C ASN A 148 7.67 -9.83 1.63
N GLY A 149 7.23 -9.43 2.83
CA GLY A 149 7.64 -10.07 4.09
C GLY A 149 7.35 -11.58 4.08
N TYR A 150 6.13 -11.96 3.72
CA TYR A 150 5.72 -13.35 3.61
C TYR A 150 6.55 -14.11 2.57
N ALA A 151 6.62 -13.60 1.35
CA ALA A 151 7.34 -14.24 0.24
C ALA A 151 8.83 -14.43 0.49
N THR A 152 9.44 -13.57 1.31
CA THR A 152 10.88 -13.62 1.62
C THR A 152 11.19 -14.19 3.01
N ASN A 153 10.16 -14.58 3.77
CA ASN A 153 10.28 -14.98 5.19
C ASN A 153 10.98 -13.89 6.03
N SER A 154 10.60 -12.64 5.81
CA SER A 154 11.11 -11.49 6.58
C SER A 154 10.19 -11.19 7.77
N ASN A 155 10.76 -10.58 8.82
CA ASN A 155 10.06 -10.38 10.09
C ASN A 155 9.60 -8.94 10.29
N LYS A 156 10.24 -7.98 9.60
CA LYS A 156 10.02 -6.57 9.84
C LYS A 156 10.25 -5.72 8.59
N SER A 157 9.50 -4.65 8.49
CA SER A 157 9.66 -3.64 7.44
C SER A 157 9.95 -2.26 8.04
N TYR A 158 10.75 -1.50 7.31
CA TYR A 158 10.92 -0.07 7.52
C TYR A 158 10.49 0.71 6.29
N VAL A 159 9.65 1.72 6.50
CA VAL A 159 9.26 2.67 5.46
C VAL A 159 10.08 3.94 5.64
N PHE A 160 11.04 4.17 4.75
CA PHE A 160 11.89 5.35 4.77
C PHE A 160 11.17 6.51 4.10
N ILE A 161 10.93 7.58 4.86
CA ILE A 161 10.28 8.80 4.38
C ILE A 161 11.14 10.01 4.74
N ARG A 162 11.23 10.97 3.82
CA ARG A 162 11.91 12.22 4.05
C ARG A 162 11.22 13.01 5.16
N GLN A 163 12.01 13.47 6.14
CA GLN A 163 11.54 14.38 7.18
C GLN A 163 10.98 15.68 6.57
N GLY A 164 9.87 16.17 7.11
CA GLY A 164 9.16 17.36 6.61
C GLY A 164 8.07 17.06 5.58
N HIS A 165 7.88 15.80 5.19
CA HIS A 165 6.73 15.37 4.42
C HIS A 165 5.58 14.93 5.34
N ASP A 166 5.02 15.86 6.13
CA ASP A 166 4.11 15.54 7.23
C ASP A 166 2.83 14.84 6.79
N ILE A 167 2.24 15.23 5.65
CA ILE A 167 0.98 14.61 5.17
C ILE A 167 1.18 13.12 4.84
N PRO A 168 2.14 12.71 3.97
CA PRO A 168 2.37 11.29 3.72
C PRO A 168 2.89 10.52 4.94
N ILE A 169 3.66 11.14 5.85
CA ILE A 169 4.09 10.51 7.10
C ILE A 169 2.88 10.14 7.95
N ASN A 170 2.01 11.11 8.24
CA ASN A 170 0.79 10.89 9.03
C ASN A 170 -0.13 9.84 8.37
N ALA A 171 -0.23 9.85 7.04
CA ALA A 171 -1.07 8.92 6.30
C ALA A 171 -0.59 7.47 6.45
N ILE A 172 0.71 7.22 6.29
CA ILE A 172 1.24 5.86 6.41
C ILE A 172 1.28 5.39 7.87
N GLU A 173 1.62 6.25 8.83
CA GLU A 173 1.58 5.90 10.26
C GLU A 173 0.17 5.50 10.68
N ARG A 174 -0.84 6.24 10.24
CA ARG A 174 -2.24 5.90 10.46
C ARG A 174 -2.60 4.55 9.83
N ALA A 175 -2.24 4.31 8.57
CA ALA A 175 -2.54 3.06 7.89
C ALA A 175 -1.85 1.84 8.55
N ILE A 176 -0.62 2.02 9.05
CA ILE A 176 0.08 1.00 9.83
C ILE A 176 -0.67 0.71 11.12
N GLN A 177 -1.10 1.75 11.86
CA GLN A 177 -1.87 1.58 13.08
C GLN A 177 -3.21 0.89 12.81
N GLU A 178 -3.95 1.30 11.79
CA GLU A 178 -5.20 0.65 11.38
C GLU A 178 -4.98 -0.84 11.01
N ALA A 179 -3.86 -1.17 10.38
CA ALA A 179 -3.51 -2.57 10.07
C ALA A 179 -3.21 -3.39 11.33
N TYR A 180 -2.54 -2.83 12.34
CA TYR A 180 -2.36 -3.48 13.64
C TYR A 180 -3.69 -3.68 14.37
N ASP A 181 -4.53 -2.66 14.43
CA ASP A 181 -5.82 -2.67 15.13
C ASP A 181 -6.79 -3.71 14.54
N ASN A 182 -6.61 -4.06 13.26
CA ASN A 182 -7.42 -5.05 12.55
C ASN A 182 -6.74 -6.42 12.35
N GLY A 183 -5.61 -6.68 13.00
CA GLY A 183 -4.90 -7.97 12.92
C GLY A 183 -4.29 -8.28 11.54
N ILE A 184 -4.01 -7.25 10.76
CA ILE A 184 -3.34 -7.33 9.45
C ILE A 184 -1.83 -7.10 9.58
N LEU A 185 -1.38 -6.59 10.72
CA LEU A 185 0.02 -6.51 11.13
C LEU A 185 0.19 -7.07 12.54
N GLY A 186 1.42 -7.39 12.92
CA GLY A 186 1.78 -7.96 14.21
C GLY A 186 1.85 -9.47 14.21
N GLU A 187 1.40 -10.08 15.31
CA GLU A 187 1.45 -11.53 15.49
C GLU A 187 0.27 -12.25 14.80
N ASN A 188 0.56 -13.38 14.16
CA ASN A 188 -0.46 -14.27 13.58
C ASN A 188 -1.44 -13.54 12.64
N ILE A 189 -0.93 -12.81 11.67
CA ILE A 189 -1.71 -12.00 10.72
C ILE A 189 -2.89 -12.78 10.15
N LEU A 190 -4.10 -12.24 10.25
CA LEU A 190 -5.37 -12.84 9.84
C LEU A 190 -5.62 -14.24 10.43
N GLY A 191 -4.96 -14.58 11.55
CA GLY A 191 -5.05 -15.90 12.16
C GLY A 191 -4.12 -16.96 11.54
N SER A 192 -3.19 -16.56 10.67
CA SER A 192 -2.13 -17.42 10.11
C SER A 192 -0.98 -17.62 11.11
N ASN A 193 0.03 -18.41 10.72
CA ASN A 193 1.28 -18.55 11.47
C ASN A 193 2.35 -17.49 11.10
N PHE A 194 2.01 -16.52 10.27
CA PHE A 194 2.92 -15.48 9.84
C PHE A 194 2.77 -14.24 10.72
N SER A 195 3.90 -13.69 11.16
CA SER A 195 3.98 -12.45 11.95
C SER A 195 4.92 -11.47 11.27
N PHE A 196 4.53 -10.21 11.24
CA PHE A 196 5.29 -9.17 10.53
C PHE A 196 5.05 -7.81 11.14
N ASP A 197 6.12 -7.09 11.42
CA ASP A 197 6.09 -5.74 11.97
C ASP A 197 6.46 -4.68 10.94
N MET A 198 5.95 -3.46 11.13
CA MET A 198 6.23 -2.34 10.24
C MET A 198 6.43 -1.06 11.06
N GLU A 199 7.44 -0.28 10.67
CA GLU A 199 7.76 1.01 11.29
C GLU A 199 8.09 2.05 10.22
N VAL A 200 7.76 3.31 10.50
CA VAL A 200 8.24 4.46 9.73
C VAL A 200 9.62 4.87 10.23
N SER A 201 10.55 5.10 9.32
CA SER A 201 11.88 5.62 9.61
C SER A 201 12.07 6.95 8.86
N LEU A 202 12.25 8.02 9.62
CA LEU A 202 12.46 9.34 9.04
C LEU A 202 13.92 9.50 8.62
N THR A 203 14.12 9.98 7.40
CA THR A 203 15.44 10.25 6.83
C THR A 203 15.65 11.75 6.64
N GLY A 204 16.91 12.16 6.57
CA GLY A 204 17.25 13.48 6.05
C GLY A 204 16.98 13.58 4.54
N ASP A 205 17.37 14.72 3.97
CA ASP A 205 17.35 14.90 2.53
C ASP A 205 18.47 14.05 1.89
N SER A 206 18.09 13.12 1.02
CA SER A 206 19.00 12.15 0.39
C SER A 206 19.02 12.25 -1.13
N TYR A 207 18.62 13.40 -1.69
CA TYR A 207 18.57 13.57 -3.16
C TYR A 207 19.92 13.38 -3.85
N VAL A 208 21.00 13.79 -3.22
CA VAL A 208 22.36 13.78 -3.81
C VAL A 208 23.30 12.82 -3.05
N ALA A 209 23.01 12.46 -1.83
CA ALA A 209 23.89 11.69 -0.94
C ALA A 209 23.58 10.20 -0.94
#